data_f459ff4e5ae379884f4e656b04177ef0
#
_entry.id   f459ff4e5ae379884f4e656b04177ef0
#
_cell.length_a   1.000
_cell.length_b   1.000
_cell.length_c   1.000
_cell.angle_alpha   90.00
_cell.angle_beta   90.00
_cell.angle_gamma   90.00
#
_symmetry.space_group_name_H-M   'P 1'
#
loop_
_entity.id
_entity.type
_entity.pdbx_description
1 polymer ?
#
loop_
_entity_poly.entity_id
_entity_poly.type
_entity_poly.pdbx_seq_one_letter_code
_entity_poly.pdbx_strand_id
1 'polypeptide(L)' 'VELDFGKRVKTWLIINGMQQKELAEMLNISGPYLSDILHGKREGKKVREKIVKILDMKEVS' A
#
# COMPACT_ATOMS: atom_id res chain seq x y z
N VAL A 1 4.70 -9.41 12.79
CA VAL A 1 5.68 -8.78 11.93
C VAL A 1 5.08 -8.49 10.56
N GLU A 2 4.44 -9.49 9.99
CA GLU A 2 3.80 -9.31 8.70
C GLU A 2 2.63 -8.34 8.79
N LEU A 3 2.04 -8.23 9.95
CA LEU A 3 0.97 -7.30 10.19
C LEU A 3 1.41 -5.86 9.93
N ASP A 4 2.70 -5.63 10.02
CA ASP A 4 3.22 -4.27 9.91
C ASP A 4 3.09 -3.72 8.50
N PHE A 5 3.03 -4.58 7.49
CA PHE A 5 2.94 -4.07 6.12
C PHE A 5 1.71 -3.20 5.93
N GLY A 6 0.55 -3.72 6.31
CA GLY A 6 -0.68 -2.95 6.18
C GLY A 6 -0.66 -1.67 6.99
N LYS A 7 -0.15 -1.76 8.21
CA LYS A 7 -0.05 -0.60 9.08
C LYS A 7 0.90 0.44 8.52
N ARG A 8 2.03 -0.01 8.00
CA ARG A 8 3.01 0.90 7.42
C ARG A 8 2.41 1.64 6.23
N VAL A 9 1.68 0.94 5.39
CA VAL A 9 1.04 1.58 4.24
C VAL A 9 0.00 2.60 4.71
N LYS A 10 -0.81 2.23 5.68
CA LYS A 10 -1.82 3.16 6.17
C LYS A 10 -1.19 4.40 6.79
N THR A 11 -0.13 4.22 7.56
CA THR A 11 0.58 5.34 8.13
C THR A 11 1.14 6.24 7.05
N TRP A 12 1.75 5.63 6.03
CA TRP A 12 2.30 6.39 4.92
C TRP A 12 1.22 7.22 4.22
N LEU A 13 0.04 6.62 4.04
CA LEU A 13 -1.06 7.32 3.40
C LEU A 13 -1.48 8.54 4.23
N ILE A 14 -1.57 8.36 5.53
CA ILE A 14 -1.96 9.46 6.42
C ILE A 14 -0.93 10.57 6.35
N ILE A 15 0.34 10.22 6.42
CA ILE A 15 1.40 11.22 6.41
C ILE A 15 1.38 12.01 5.11
N ASN A 16 1.06 11.36 4.01
CA ASN A 16 1.06 12.00 2.71
C ASN A 16 -0.30 12.57 2.31
N GLY A 17 -1.26 12.51 3.21
CA GLY A 17 -2.58 13.06 2.92
C GLY A 17 -3.29 12.34 1.79
N MET A 18 -3.06 11.05 1.65
CA MET A 18 -3.65 10.25 0.60
C MET A 18 -4.65 9.26 1.16
N GLN A 19 -5.65 8.94 0.34
CA GLN A 19 -6.59 7.89 0.69
C GLN A 19 -6.18 6.58 0.06
N GLN A 20 -6.67 5.50 0.66
CA GLN A 20 -6.35 4.17 0.15
C GLN A 20 -6.78 3.99 -1.30
N LYS A 21 -7.93 4.54 -1.66
CA LYS A 21 -8.40 4.38 -3.03
C LYS A 21 -7.51 5.11 -4.03
N GLU A 22 -6.87 6.20 -3.59
CA GLU A 22 -5.94 6.90 -4.46
C GLU A 22 -4.72 6.03 -4.75
N LEU A 23 -4.24 5.34 -3.73
CA LEU A 23 -3.12 4.41 -3.92
C LEU A 23 -3.52 3.28 -4.86
N ALA A 24 -4.74 2.77 -4.70
CA ALA A 24 -5.21 1.72 -5.59
C ALA A 24 -5.22 2.19 -7.04
N GLU A 25 -5.63 3.42 -7.27
CA GLU A 25 -5.62 3.97 -8.62
C GLU A 25 -4.20 4.05 -9.16
N MET A 26 -3.26 4.48 -8.34
CA MET A 26 -1.86 4.55 -8.75
C MET A 26 -1.33 3.17 -9.12
N LEU A 27 -1.81 2.15 -8.44
CA LEU A 27 -1.38 0.78 -8.68
C LEU A 27 -2.21 0.11 -9.79
N ASN A 28 -3.23 0.80 -10.26
CA ASN A 28 -4.10 0.28 -11.31
C ASN A 28 -4.82 -0.98 -10.86
N ILE A 29 -5.31 -0.98 -9.63
CA ILE A 29 -6.08 -2.09 -9.07
C ILE A 29 -7.31 -1.52 -8.39
N SER A 30 -8.25 -2.40 -8.05
CA SER A 30 -9.46 -1.94 -7.38
C SER A 30 -9.18 -1.67 -5.89
N GLY A 31 -10.01 -0.83 -5.30
CA GLY A 31 -9.90 -0.54 -3.88
C GLY A 31 -10.03 -1.78 -3.01
N PRO A 32 -11.08 -2.59 -3.23
CA PRO A 32 -11.22 -3.82 -2.44
C PRO A 32 -10.05 -4.78 -2.57
N TYR A 33 -9.45 -4.86 -3.75
CA TYR A 33 -8.29 -5.72 -3.92
C TYR A 33 -7.11 -5.23 -3.09
N LEU A 34 -6.87 -3.93 -3.12
CA LEU A 34 -5.82 -3.37 -2.29
C LEU A 34 -6.10 -3.61 -0.81
N SER A 35 -7.34 -3.43 -0.39
CA SER A 35 -7.70 -3.68 0.99
C SER A 35 -7.40 -5.11 1.39
N ASP A 36 -7.72 -6.06 0.54
CA ASP A 36 -7.45 -7.47 0.83
C ASP A 36 -5.95 -7.72 1.01
N ILE A 37 -5.14 -7.09 0.16
CA ILE A 37 -3.69 -7.24 0.27
C ILE A 37 -3.20 -6.66 1.59
N LEU A 38 -3.70 -5.50 1.96
CA LEU A 38 -3.26 -4.86 3.20
C LEU A 38 -3.70 -5.63 4.43
N HIS A 39 -4.78 -6.37 4.34
CA HIS A 39 -5.26 -7.16 5.46
C HIS A 39 -4.75 -8.60 5.44
N GLY A 40 -3.92 -8.92 4.47
CA GLY A 40 -3.33 -10.26 4.41
C GLY A 40 -4.23 -11.31 3.81
N LYS A 41 -5.36 -10.90 3.22
CA LYS A 41 -6.27 -11.85 2.60
C LYS A 41 -5.81 -12.31 1.23
N ARG A 42 -4.95 -11.53 0.60
CA ARG A 42 -4.37 -11.86 -0.68
C ARG A 42 -2.88 -11.59 -0.63
N GLU A 43 -2.13 -12.42 -1.33
CA GLU A 43 -0.69 -12.27 -1.34
C GLU A 43 -0.23 -11.04 -2.11
N GLY A 44 -0.72 -10.88 -3.34
CA GLY A 44 -0.44 -9.70 -4.14
C GLY A 44 1.01 -9.34 -4.23
N LYS A 45 1.86 -10.31 -4.52
CA LYS A 45 3.30 -10.10 -4.52
C LYS A 45 3.74 -8.90 -5.36
N LYS A 46 3.26 -8.83 -6.60
CA LYS A 46 3.67 -7.75 -7.49
C LYS A 46 3.18 -6.40 -6.99
N VAL A 47 1.97 -6.38 -6.45
CA VAL A 47 1.41 -5.14 -5.92
C VAL A 47 2.20 -4.69 -4.70
N ARG A 48 2.53 -5.64 -3.83
CA ARG A 48 3.31 -5.31 -2.65
C ARG A 48 4.67 -4.74 -3.02
N GLU A 49 5.31 -5.30 -4.04
CA GLU A 49 6.58 -4.79 -4.49
C GLU A 49 6.47 -3.36 -4.99
N LYS A 50 5.40 -3.07 -5.73
CA LYS A 50 5.18 -1.73 -6.21
C LYS A 50 4.94 -0.77 -5.06
N ILE A 51 4.18 -1.20 -4.06
CA ILE A 51 3.92 -0.36 -2.90
C ILE A 51 5.23 -0.05 -2.17
N VAL A 52 6.06 -1.06 -1.97
CA VAL A 52 7.33 -0.86 -1.28
C VAL A 52 8.17 0.17 -2.03
N LYS A 53 8.20 0.08 -3.35
CA LYS A 53 8.98 1.04 -4.13
C LYS A 53 8.44 2.45 -3.96
N ILE A 54 7.13 2.60 -3.95
CA ILE A 54 6.53 3.92 -3.78
C ILE A 54 6.89 4.49 -2.41
N LEU A 55 6.78 3.68 -1.38
CA LEU A 55 7.08 4.13 -0.02
C LEU A 55 8.55 4.48 0.12
N ASP A 56 9.42 3.63 -0.42
CA ASP A 56 10.85 3.87 -0.32
C ASP A 56 11.25 5.15 -1.03
N MET A 57 10.67 5.40 -2.20
CA MET A 57 11.01 6.60 -2.95
C MET A 57 10.65 7.85 -2.16
N LYS A 58 9.55 7.80 -1.45
CA LYS A 58 9.13 8.96 -0.66
C LYS A 58 9.99 9.13 0.58
N GLU A 59 10.39 8.01 1.16
CA GLU A 59 11.18 8.08 2.40
C GLU A 59 12.60 8.56 2.16
N VAL A 60 13.14 8.24 1.02
CA VAL A 60 14.51 8.63 0.71
C VAL A 60 14.64 10.12 0.48
N SER A 61 13.61 10.72 -0.07
CA SER A 61 13.65 12.16 -0.30
C SER A 61 13.41 12.97 0.97
#